data_55b0ae59e094821ecbfa3ae20d9828f1
#
_entry.id   55b0ae59e094821ecbfa3ae20d9828f1
#
_cell.length_a   1.000
_cell.length_b   1.000
_cell.length_c   1.000
_cell.angle_alpha   90.00
_cell.angle_beta   90.00
_cell.angle_gamma   90.00
#
_symmetry.space_group_name_H-M   'P 1'
#
loop_
_entity.id
_entity.type
_entity.pdbx_description
1 polymer ?
#
loop_
_entity_poly.entity_id
_entity_poly.type
_entity_poly.pdbx_seq_one_letter_code
_entity_poly.pdbx_strand_id
1 'polypeptide(L)'
;MGKFKLACHLIQFAGEQNENPEKVFREVAEAGWDGVEGIGVSSSDELVEMATLASSFGLHLVNIGGQGSAIDAVKYNITLGNNATEVPGLRRSNWGGNNPTEADFKQAAQSLDEILDFCDRYNMKGFHHAHLGTMIETVEDAERLMSVAPKLWLLFDTGHLLAAGSDPMEVFDKPILCNRIGHVHLKNFHADDPQSWNHRTQKFGEQGRFAELGAGNVGLDIGAVLSALTEVGYEGWVSVELDRPYPPRPPAEAAKVNREYLASIGY
;
A
#
# COMPACT_ATOMS: atom_id res chain seq x y z
N MET A 1 20.67 3.11 -11.56
CA MET A 1 19.26 3.10 -11.15
C MET A 1 19.11 2.03 -10.06
N GLY A 2 18.68 2.40 -8.87
CA GLY A 2 18.39 1.45 -7.81
C GLY A 2 17.20 0.60 -8.25
N LYS A 3 17.34 -0.72 -8.24
CA LYS A 3 16.19 -1.59 -8.48
C LYS A 3 15.43 -1.70 -7.17
N PHE A 4 14.20 -1.16 -7.13
CA PHE A 4 13.28 -1.49 -6.06
C PHE A 4 13.01 -3.00 -6.05
N LYS A 5 12.71 -3.53 -4.87
CA LYS A 5 12.08 -4.85 -4.76
C LYS A 5 10.59 -4.66 -5.04
N LEU A 6 10.06 -5.47 -5.95
CA LEU A 6 8.69 -5.34 -6.44
C LEU A 6 7.81 -6.47 -5.89
N ALA A 7 6.69 -6.12 -5.28
CA ALA A 7 5.74 -7.10 -4.78
C ALA A 7 4.38 -7.00 -5.49
N CYS A 8 3.70 -8.13 -5.59
CA CYS A 8 2.31 -8.21 -6.03
C CYS A 8 1.41 -8.28 -4.80
N HIS A 9 0.49 -7.33 -4.64
CA HIS A 9 -0.52 -7.41 -3.61
C HIS A 9 -1.63 -8.38 -4.04
N LEU A 10 -1.92 -9.36 -3.19
CA LEU A 10 -2.77 -10.50 -3.55
C LEU A 10 -4.28 -10.25 -3.43
N ILE A 11 -4.71 -9.05 -3.04
CA ILE A 11 -6.13 -8.68 -2.93
C ILE A 11 -6.90 -8.95 -4.23
N GLN A 12 -6.26 -8.81 -5.39
CA GLN A 12 -6.87 -9.07 -6.68
C GLN A 12 -7.27 -10.52 -6.91
N PHE A 13 -6.69 -11.47 -6.15
CA PHE A 13 -7.04 -12.90 -6.21
C PHE A 13 -8.30 -13.24 -5.40
N ALA A 14 -8.93 -12.24 -4.75
CA ALA A 14 -10.24 -12.32 -4.12
C ALA A 14 -10.41 -13.46 -3.10
N GLY A 15 -9.34 -13.82 -2.39
CA GLY A 15 -9.33 -14.88 -1.37
C GLY A 15 -8.71 -16.20 -1.83
N GLU A 16 -8.47 -16.40 -3.13
CA GLU A 16 -7.81 -17.63 -3.63
C GLU A 16 -6.44 -17.84 -3.00
N GLN A 17 -5.72 -16.76 -2.63
CA GLN A 17 -4.44 -16.83 -1.93
C GLN A 17 -4.52 -17.52 -0.54
N ASN A 18 -5.70 -17.55 0.08
CA ASN A 18 -5.92 -18.23 1.35
C ASN A 18 -6.38 -19.69 1.14
N GLU A 19 -7.11 -19.97 0.04
CA GLU A 19 -7.64 -21.29 -0.28
C GLU A 19 -6.59 -22.17 -0.98
N ASN A 20 -5.79 -21.56 -1.85
CA ASN A 20 -4.78 -22.26 -2.64
C ASN A 20 -3.51 -21.40 -2.82
N PRO A 21 -2.78 -21.11 -1.71
CA PRO A 21 -1.60 -20.22 -1.74
C PRO A 21 -0.50 -20.74 -2.68
N GLU A 22 -0.32 -22.07 -2.81
CA GLU A 22 0.68 -22.65 -3.69
C GLU A 22 0.46 -22.26 -5.16
N LYS A 23 -0.80 -22.33 -5.64
CA LYS A 23 -1.14 -21.92 -7.00
C LYS A 23 -0.86 -20.44 -7.22
N VAL A 24 -1.36 -19.60 -6.31
CA VAL A 24 -1.23 -18.14 -6.42
C VAL A 24 0.24 -17.71 -6.38
N PHE A 25 1.05 -18.26 -5.46
CA PHE A 25 2.46 -17.93 -5.38
C PHE A 25 3.24 -18.37 -6.63
N ARG A 26 2.90 -19.51 -7.19
CA ARG A 26 3.48 -19.96 -8.47
C ARG A 26 3.16 -18.99 -9.60
N GLU A 27 1.90 -18.59 -9.76
CA GLU A 27 1.47 -17.66 -10.81
C GLU A 27 2.17 -16.29 -10.68
N VAL A 28 2.32 -15.79 -9.44
CA VAL A 28 3.01 -14.52 -9.15
C VAL A 28 4.52 -14.64 -9.42
N ALA A 29 5.15 -15.74 -9.01
CA ALA A 29 6.57 -15.99 -9.29
C ALA A 29 6.85 -16.11 -10.80
N GLU A 30 6.00 -16.85 -11.54
CA GLU A 30 6.09 -16.97 -12.99
C GLU A 30 5.92 -15.63 -13.72
N ALA A 31 5.16 -14.70 -13.14
CA ALA A 31 5.05 -13.33 -13.65
C ALA A 31 6.31 -12.48 -13.39
N GLY A 32 7.24 -12.93 -12.53
CA GLY A 32 8.53 -12.28 -12.27
C GLY A 32 8.54 -11.26 -11.13
N TRP A 33 7.69 -11.43 -10.14
CA TRP A 33 7.69 -10.63 -8.91
C TRP A 33 8.73 -11.11 -7.90
N ASP A 34 9.25 -10.20 -7.06
CA ASP A 34 10.22 -10.51 -5.99
C ASP A 34 9.52 -10.90 -4.69
N GLY A 35 8.25 -10.52 -4.50
CA GLY A 35 7.50 -10.78 -3.28
C GLY A 35 5.99 -10.69 -3.45
N VAL A 36 5.29 -11.03 -2.38
CA VAL A 36 3.83 -10.98 -2.27
C VAL A 36 3.42 -10.23 -1.00
N GLU A 37 2.32 -9.49 -1.08
CA GLU A 37 1.68 -8.78 0.02
C GLU A 37 0.19 -9.15 0.10
N GLY A 38 -0.46 -8.86 1.22
CA GLY A 38 -1.87 -9.18 1.42
C GLY A 38 -2.11 -10.58 2.00
N ILE A 39 -1.12 -11.13 2.71
CA ILE A 39 -1.21 -12.33 3.52
C ILE A 39 -1.35 -11.95 4.99
N GLY A 40 -2.31 -12.55 5.68
CA GLY A 40 -2.45 -12.49 7.12
C GLY A 40 -2.28 -13.87 7.74
N VAL A 41 -1.59 -13.94 8.87
CA VAL A 41 -1.38 -15.19 9.61
C VAL A 41 -1.89 -15.07 11.04
N SER A 42 -2.36 -16.17 11.61
CA SER A 42 -2.94 -16.24 12.95
C SER A 42 -1.96 -16.80 14.01
N SER A 43 -0.85 -17.39 13.58
CA SER A 43 0.14 -18.00 14.47
C SER A 43 1.55 -17.96 13.89
N SER A 44 2.54 -18.21 14.74
CA SER A 44 3.93 -18.36 14.29
C SER A 44 4.14 -19.61 13.43
N ASP A 45 3.38 -20.66 13.64
CA ASP A 45 3.48 -21.88 12.84
C ASP A 45 2.99 -21.61 11.42
N GLU A 46 1.84 -20.94 11.28
CA GLU A 46 1.30 -20.51 9.98
C GLU A 46 2.27 -19.55 9.28
N LEU A 47 2.92 -18.63 10.02
CA LEU A 47 3.95 -17.76 9.46
C LEU A 47 5.09 -18.57 8.84
N VAL A 48 5.59 -19.60 9.56
CA VAL A 48 6.67 -20.45 9.06
C VAL A 48 6.24 -21.22 7.82
N GLU A 49 5.03 -21.78 7.82
CA GLU A 49 4.47 -22.51 6.67
C GLU A 49 4.37 -21.60 5.45
N MET A 50 3.77 -20.42 5.59
CA MET A 50 3.61 -19.47 4.50
C MET A 50 4.94 -18.92 3.99
N ALA A 51 5.88 -18.61 4.89
CA ALA A 51 7.21 -18.13 4.52
C ALA A 51 8.02 -19.23 3.79
N THR A 52 7.91 -20.48 4.22
CA THR A 52 8.55 -21.62 3.57
C THR A 52 7.98 -21.82 2.16
N LEU A 53 6.65 -21.76 2.04
CA LEU A 53 5.98 -21.89 0.74
C LEU A 53 6.39 -20.74 -0.21
N ALA A 54 6.33 -19.49 0.23
CA ALA A 54 6.73 -18.35 -0.59
C ALA A 54 8.19 -18.45 -1.03
N SER A 55 9.09 -18.81 -0.10
CA SER A 55 10.51 -19.00 -0.39
C SER A 55 10.77 -20.11 -1.39
N SER A 56 9.96 -21.18 -1.44
CA SER A 56 10.10 -22.26 -2.42
C SER A 56 9.87 -21.80 -3.87
N PHE A 57 9.16 -20.68 -4.05
CA PHE A 57 8.97 -20.00 -5.33
C PHE A 57 9.90 -18.78 -5.51
N GLY A 58 10.82 -18.53 -4.58
CA GLY A 58 11.71 -17.36 -4.61
C GLY A 58 11.02 -16.04 -4.23
N LEU A 59 9.84 -16.10 -3.63
CA LEU A 59 9.07 -14.93 -3.20
C LEU A 59 9.36 -14.57 -1.74
N HIS A 60 9.34 -13.27 -1.42
CA HIS A 60 9.35 -12.76 -0.06
C HIS A 60 7.94 -12.38 0.40
N LEU A 61 7.62 -12.63 1.68
CA LEU A 61 6.38 -12.15 2.29
C LEU A 61 6.56 -10.71 2.77
N VAL A 62 5.81 -9.79 2.17
CA VAL A 62 5.89 -8.35 2.45
C VAL A 62 4.71 -7.94 3.31
N ASN A 63 4.95 -7.11 4.33
CA ASN A 63 3.91 -6.49 5.16
C ASN A 63 2.82 -7.49 5.63
N ILE A 64 3.25 -8.51 6.37
CA ILE A 64 2.32 -9.54 6.87
C ILE A 64 1.36 -8.93 7.90
N GLY A 65 0.07 -9.17 7.69
CA GLY A 65 -0.98 -8.86 8.66
C GLY A 65 -1.04 -9.91 9.77
N GLY A 66 -1.24 -9.46 11.03
CA GLY A 66 -1.55 -10.35 12.15
C GLY A 66 -3.06 -10.47 12.34
N GLN A 67 -3.61 -11.68 12.37
CA GLN A 67 -5.04 -11.89 12.67
C GLN A 67 -5.37 -11.79 14.17
N GLY A 68 -4.37 -11.64 15.03
CA GLY A 68 -4.53 -11.54 16.48
C GLY A 68 -4.40 -10.11 17.02
N SER A 69 -3.23 -9.53 16.90
CA SER A 69 -2.96 -8.18 17.36
C SER A 69 -1.99 -7.44 16.43
N ALA A 70 -2.05 -6.09 16.44
CA ALA A 70 -1.09 -5.28 15.69
C ALA A 70 0.36 -5.52 16.14
N ILE A 71 0.58 -5.81 17.42
CA ILE A 71 1.90 -6.15 17.96
C ILE A 71 2.43 -7.47 17.37
N ASP A 72 1.56 -8.45 17.12
CA ASP A 72 1.99 -9.70 16.50
C ASP A 72 2.35 -9.51 15.03
N ALA A 73 1.62 -8.65 14.31
CA ALA A 73 2.01 -8.25 12.95
C ALA A 73 3.41 -7.61 12.92
N VAL A 74 3.73 -6.72 13.87
CA VAL A 74 5.09 -6.15 14.01
C VAL A 74 6.13 -7.24 14.21
N LYS A 75 5.90 -8.19 15.15
CA LYS A 75 6.82 -9.30 15.43
C LYS A 75 7.03 -10.20 14.20
N TYR A 76 5.96 -10.51 13.47
CA TYR A 76 6.03 -11.32 12.26
C TYR A 76 6.87 -10.63 11.18
N ASN A 77 6.66 -9.33 10.97
CA ASN A 77 7.45 -8.56 10.01
C ASN A 77 8.93 -8.49 10.42
N ILE A 78 9.25 -8.31 11.70
CA ILE A 78 10.62 -8.39 12.21
C ILE A 78 11.24 -9.77 11.92
N THR A 79 10.50 -10.84 12.17
CA THR A 79 10.98 -12.23 11.96
C THR A 79 11.29 -12.50 10.49
N LEU A 80 10.52 -11.93 9.58
CA LEU A 80 10.73 -12.02 8.13
C LEU A 80 11.85 -11.09 7.61
N GLY A 81 12.39 -10.21 8.44
CA GLY A 81 13.38 -9.21 8.02
C GLY A 81 12.79 -8.01 7.28
N ASN A 82 11.47 -7.79 7.38
CA ASN A 82 10.84 -6.55 6.95
C ASN A 82 11.22 -5.42 7.91
N ASN A 83 11.37 -4.21 7.39
CA ASN A 83 11.71 -3.01 8.18
C ASN A 83 10.53 -2.05 8.34
N ALA A 84 9.36 -2.44 7.83
CA ALA A 84 8.14 -1.65 7.90
C ALA A 84 6.92 -2.57 8.12
N THR A 85 5.87 -2.04 8.72
CA THR A 85 4.63 -2.76 9.01
C THR A 85 3.46 -1.79 9.07
N GLU A 86 2.28 -2.24 8.65
CA GLU A 86 1.07 -1.46 8.79
C GLU A 86 0.63 -1.38 10.25
N VAL A 87 0.25 -0.18 10.71
CA VAL A 87 -0.38 0.04 12.02
C VAL A 87 -1.90 0.00 11.87
N PRO A 88 -2.68 -0.11 12.97
CA PRO A 88 -4.13 -0.14 12.90
C PRO A 88 -4.72 1.01 12.08
N GLY A 89 -5.64 0.67 11.19
CA GLY A 89 -6.27 1.65 10.31
C GLY A 89 -7.14 2.65 11.07
N LEU A 90 -6.96 3.94 10.78
CA LEU A 90 -7.71 5.03 11.38
C LEU A 90 -8.93 5.37 10.50
N ARG A 91 -10.05 4.70 10.74
CA ARG A 91 -11.29 4.97 9.99
C ARG A 91 -11.79 6.39 10.28
N ARG A 92 -11.94 7.20 9.24
CA ARG A 92 -12.40 8.61 9.34
C ARG A 92 -13.74 8.76 10.07
N SER A 93 -14.63 7.77 9.94
CA SER A 93 -15.92 7.76 10.66
C SER A 93 -15.81 7.80 12.18
N ASN A 94 -14.67 7.41 12.74
CA ASN A 94 -14.42 7.44 14.18
C ASN A 94 -13.93 8.82 14.67
N TRP A 95 -13.49 9.69 13.75
CA TRP A 95 -12.89 10.99 14.04
C TRP A 95 -13.40 12.07 13.08
N GLY A 96 -14.60 12.60 13.33
CA GLY A 96 -15.13 13.74 12.59
C GLY A 96 -15.72 13.46 11.21
N GLY A 97 -15.68 12.22 10.71
CA GLY A 97 -16.28 11.84 9.42
C GLY A 97 -15.66 12.59 8.25
N ASN A 98 -16.48 13.21 7.40
CA ASN A 98 -16.01 13.89 6.20
C ASN A 98 -15.26 15.22 6.47
N ASN A 99 -15.34 15.76 7.68
CA ASN A 99 -14.74 17.05 8.04
C ASN A 99 -13.98 16.95 9.38
N PRO A 100 -12.90 16.16 9.47
CA PRO A 100 -12.15 16.01 10.71
C PRO A 100 -11.46 17.32 11.09
N THR A 101 -11.52 17.66 12.37
CA THR A 101 -10.86 18.82 12.97
C THR A 101 -9.43 18.51 13.36
N GLU A 102 -8.63 19.52 13.72
CA GLU A 102 -7.28 19.32 14.28
C GLU A 102 -7.30 18.49 15.56
N ALA A 103 -8.39 18.59 16.36
CA ALA A 103 -8.54 17.77 17.56
C ALA A 103 -8.75 16.28 17.20
N ASP A 104 -9.50 16.00 16.13
CA ASP A 104 -9.71 14.63 15.63
C ASP A 104 -8.39 14.00 15.17
N PHE A 105 -7.56 14.75 14.42
CA PHE A 105 -6.23 14.28 14.01
C PHE A 105 -5.33 13.98 15.20
N LYS A 106 -5.34 14.82 16.24
CA LYS A 106 -4.57 14.57 17.47
C LYS A 106 -5.03 13.33 18.21
N GLN A 107 -6.34 13.13 18.34
CA GLN A 107 -6.89 11.93 19.00
C GLN A 107 -6.60 10.65 18.20
N ALA A 108 -6.74 10.71 16.88
CA ALA A 108 -6.39 9.62 16.01
C ALA A 108 -4.89 9.25 16.13
N ALA A 109 -4.00 10.25 16.12
CA ALA A 109 -2.57 10.05 16.33
C ALA A 109 -2.28 9.40 17.68
N GLN A 110 -2.87 9.88 18.78
CA GLN A 110 -2.69 9.34 20.13
C GLN A 110 -3.14 7.88 20.23
N SER A 111 -4.14 7.46 19.46
CA SER A 111 -4.57 6.04 19.45
C SER A 111 -3.52 5.09 18.91
N LEU A 112 -2.50 5.60 18.22
CA LEU A 112 -1.37 4.82 17.68
C LEU A 112 -0.11 4.87 18.55
N ASP A 113 -0.07 5.67 19.62
CA ASP A 113 1.16 5.89 20.39
C ASP A 113 1.80 4.59 20.88
N GLU A 114 1.01 3.66 21.43
CA GLU A 114 1.52 2.38 21.97
C GLU A 114 2.17 1.52 20.87
N ILE A 115 1.51 1.38 19.72
CA ILE A 115 2.05 0.56 18.63
C ILE A 115 3.24 1.24 17.95
N LEU A 116 3.24 2.55 17.83
CA LEU A 116 4.35 3.30 17.26
C LEU A 116 5.56 3.27 18.18
N ASP A 117 5.36 3.34 19.51
CA ASP A 117 6.41 3.14 20.50
C ASP A 117 6.99 1.72 20.45
N PHE A 118 6.13 0.74 20.17
CA PHE A 118 6.60 -0.65 19.98
C PHE A 118 7.43 -0.79 18.70
N CYS A 119 6.97 -0.22 17.58
CA CYS A 119 7.72 -0.20 16.32
C CYS A 119 9.09 0.47 16.49
N ASP A 120 9.14 1.65 17.12
CA ASP A 120 10.33 2.44 17.33
C ASP A 120 11.42 1.68 18.13
N ARG A 121 11.02 0.94 19.18
CA ARG A 121 11.93 0.08 19.96
C ARG A 121 12.65 -0.98 19.15
N TYR A 122 12.07 -1.43 18.05
CA TYR A 122 12.62 -2.45 17.15
C TYR A 122 13.11 -1.88 15.82
N ASN A 123 13.20 -0.57 15.71
CA ASN A 123 13.60 0.11 14.48
C ASN A 123 12.72 -0.24 13.26
N MET A 124 11.42 -0.46 13.53
CA MET A 124 10.40 -0.72 12.52
C MET A 124 9.68 0.58 12.14
N LYS A 125 9.42 0.75 10.86
CA LYS A 125 8.61 1.85 10.35
C LYS A 125 7.13 1.46 10.46
N GLY A 126 6.43 1.93 11.51
CA GLY A 126 4.97 1.78 11.60
C GLY A 126 4.28 2.75 10.66
N PHE A 127 3.62 2.28 9.61
CA PHE A 127 2.99 3.15 8.62
C PHE A 127 1.48 3.05 8.62
N HIS A 128 0.83 4.18 8.28
CA HIS A 128 -0.61 4.25 8.03
C HIS A 128 -0.89 4.38 6.52
N HIS A 129 -1.85 3.63 6.05
CA HIS A 129 -2.24 3.58 4.64
C HIS A 129 -3.06 4.83 4.24
N ALA A 130 -2.56 5.58 3.25
CA ALA A 130 -3.36 6.59 2.57
C ALA A 130 -4.48 5.89 1.79
N HIS A 131 -5.72 5.97 2.31
CA HIS A 131 -6.82 5.17 1.81
C HIS A 131 -8.15 5.91 1.97
N LEU A 132 -9.05 5.81 0.98
CA LEU A 132 -10.41 6.35 1.07
C LEU A 132 -11.13 5.84 2.33
N GLY A 133 -11.75 6.73 3.08
CA GLY A 133 -12.44 6.42 4.33
C GLY A 133 -11.55 6.36 5.57
N THR A 134 -10.24 6.59 5.45
CA THR A 134 -9.32 6.72 6.58
C THR A 134 -9.00 8.19 6.89
N MET A 135 -8.23 8.43 7.95
CA MET A 135 -7.78 9.79 8.31
C MET A 135 -6.82 10.38 7.26
N ILE A 136 -6.26 9.56 6.37
CA ILE A 136 -5.47 10.03 5.24
C ILE A 136 -6.19 9.67 3.93
N GLU A 137 -6.98 10.57 3.40
CA GLU A 137 -7.54 10.48 2.05
C GLU A 137 -6.74 11.29 1.04
N THR A 138 -6.21 12.45 1.45
CA THR A 138 -5.49 13.40 0.59
C THR A 138 -4.08 13.65 1.09
N VAL A 139 -3.25 14.29 0.28
CA VAL A 139 -1.90 14.74 0.68
C VAL A 139 -1.96 15.74 1.84
N GLU A 140 -2.99 16.60 1.89
CA GLU A 140 -3.21 17.51 3.01
C GLU A 140 -3.54 16.77 4.31
N ASP A 141 -4.41 15.74 4.24
CA ASP A 141 -4.72 14.89 5.40
C ASP A 141 -3.46 14.18 5.92
N ALA A 142 -2.61 13.68 5.01
CA ALA A 142 -1.33 13.05 5.37
C ALA A 142 -0.44 14.04 6.12
N GLU A 143 -0.29 15.26 5.63
CA GLU A 143 0.49 16.30 6.28
C GLU A 143 -0.05 16.63 7.68
N ARG A 144 -1.37 16.78 7.81
CA ARG A 144 -2.03 17.06 9.10
C ARG A 144 -1.80 15.94 10.12
N LEU A 145 -2.04 14.67 9.73
CA LEU A 145 -1.86 13.54 10.66
C LEU A 145 -0.38 13.38 11.04
N MET A 146 0.53 13.40 10.06
CA MET A 146 1.95 13.20 10.32
C MET A 146 2.63 14.36 11.04
N SER A 147 2.02 15.55 11.05
CA SER A 147 2.48 16.69 11.85
C SER A 147 2.24 16.47 13.35
N VAL A 148 1.21 15.72 13.72
CA VAL A 148 0.86 15.42 15.11
C VAL A 148 1.28 13.99 15.54
N ALA A 149 1.74 13.17 14.62
CA ALA A 149 2.24 11.81 14.84
C ALA A 149 3.70 11.67 14.35
N PRO A 150 4.71 12.14 15.10
CA PRO A 150 6.09 12.24 14.62
C PRO A 150 6.76 10.88 14.34
N LYS A 151 6.28 9.79 14.94
CA LYS A 151 6.78 8.42 14.74
C LYS A 151 6.06 7.67 13.62
N LEU A 152 4.95 8.23 13.10
CA LEU A 152 4.17 7.60 12.05
C LEU A 152 4.88 7.73 10.71
N TRP A 153 4.87 6.65 9.93
CA TRP A 153 5.31 6.62 8.55
C TRP A 153 4.10 6.57 7.62
N LEU A 154 4.29 6.92 6.36
CA LEU A 154 3.26 6.90 5.33
C LEU A 154 3.38 5.62 4.50
N LEU A 155 2.28 4.89 4.34
CA LEU A 155 2.11 4.08 3.15
C LEU A 155 1.59 5.01 2.05
N PHE A 156 2.46 5.26 1.08
CA PHE A 156 2.18 6.10 -0.06
C PHE A 156 1.43 5.29 -1.13
N ASP A 157 0.11 5.48 -1.22
CA ASP A 157 -0.73 4.82 -2.22
C ASP A 157 -1.16 5.82 -3.30
N THR A 158 -0.66 5.61 -4.50
CA THR A 158 -0.93 6.50 -5.63
C THR A 158 -2.38 6.47 -6.08
N GLY A 159 -3.01 5.31 -6.06
CA GLY A 159 -4.39 5.14 -6.54
C GLY A 159 -5.42 5.73 -5.59
N HIS A 160 -5.25 5.55 -4.28
CA HIS A 160 -6.16 6.13 -3.30
C HIS A 160 -6.07 7.65 -3.26
N LEU A 161 -4.88 8.22 -3.37
CA LEU A 161 -4.71 9.68 -3.49
C LEU A 161 -5.40 10.22 -4.73
N LEU A 162 -5.21 9.59 -5.91
CA LEU A 162 -5.90 9.95 -7.15
C LEU A 162 -7.43 9.84 -7.01
N ALA A 163 -7.90 8.73 -6.42
CA ALA A 163 -9.33 8.52 -6.18
C ALA A 163 -9.93 9.58 -5.26
N ALA A 164 -9.15 10.12 -4.33
CA ALA A 164 -9.52 11.24 -3.48
C ALA A 164 -9.44 12.61 -4.18
N GLY A 165 -8.92 12.66 -5.42
CA GLY A 165 -8.74 13.91 -6.18
C GLY A 165 -7.48 14.68 -5.78
N SER A 166 -6.51 14.02 -5.18
CA SER A 166 -5.22 14.57 -4.78
C SER A 166 -4.13 14.12 -5.74
N ASP A 167 -3.20 15.00 -6.09
CA ASP A 167 -2.03 14.62 -6.89
C ASP A 167 -1.00 13.88 -6.02
N PRO A 168 -0.69 12.60 -6.27
CA PRO A 168 0.32 11.88 -5.49
C PRO A 168 1.71 12.52 -5.53
N MET A 169 2.03 13.25 -6.61
CA MET A 169 3.34 13.90 -6.74
C MET A 169 3.56 15.02 -5.72
N GLU A 170 2.51 15.63 -5.18
CA GLU A 170 2.61 16.63 -4.11
C GLU A 170 3.23 16.08 -2.81
N VAL A 171 3.24 14.75 -2.61
CA VAL A 171 3.93 14.12 -1.47
C VAL A 171 5.42 14.44 -1.48
N PHE A 172 6.03 14.52 -2.66
CA PHE A 172 7.47 14.78 -2.81
C PHE A 172 7.85 16.25 -2.56
N ASP A 173 6.89 17.17 -2.65
CA ASP A 173 7.08 18.58 -2.33
C ASP A 173 7.04 18.87 -0.82
N LYS A 174 6.66 17.87 -0.02
CA LYS A 174 6.47 17.99 1.43
C LYS A 174 7.49 17.16 2.21
N PRO A 175 8.57 17.78 2.76
CA PRO A 175 9.60 17.03 3.49
C PRO A 175 9.10 16.18 4.64
N ILE A 176 7.99 16.59 5.29
CA ILE A 176 7.36 15.82 6.37
C ILE A 176 6.76 14.50 5.87
N LEU A 177 6.43 14.39 4.59
CA LEU A 177 5.87 13.20 3.96
C LEU A 177 6.96 12.40 3.25
N CYS A 178 7.67 13.00 2.28
CA CYS A 178 8.62 12.26 1.44
C CYS A 178 9.77 11.62 2.23
N ASN A 179 10.22 12.24 3.33
CA ASN A 179 11.24 11.67 4.22
C ASN A 179 10.71 10.55 5.14
N ARG A 180 9.41 10.32 5.15
CA ARG A 180 8.77 9.31 6.00
C ARG A 180 7.87 8.35 5.20
N ILE A 181 8.19 8.08 3.95
CA ILE A 181 7.57 6.99 3.20
C ILE A 181 8.11 5.68 3.76
N GLY A 182 7.23 4.88 4.39
CA GLY A 182 7.56 3.58 4.98
C GLY A 182 7.27 2.43 4.03
N HIS A 183 6.24 2.57 3.21
CA HIS A 183 5.82 1.59 2.21
C HIS A 183 5.16 2.27 1.02
N VAL A 184 5.07 1.57 -0.11
CA VAL A 184 4.49 2.11 -1.36
C VAL A 184 3.52 1.11 -1.96
N HIS A 185 2.30 1.58 -2.25
CA HIS A 185 1.39 0.92 -3.15
C HIS A 185 1.30 1.70 -4.47
N LEU A 186 1.76 1.08 -5.55
CA LEU A 186 1.52 1.57 -6.89
C LEU A 186 0.16 1.06 -7.36
N LYS A 187 -0.69 2.00 -7.65
CA LYS A 187 -2.05 1.75 -8.12
C LYS A 187 -2.41 2.86 -9.11
N ASN A 188 -3.00 2.52 -10.23
CA ASN A 188 -3.50 3.54 -11.14
C ASN A 188 -5.01 3.73 -10.95
N PHE A 189 -5.56 4.77 -11.54
CA PHE A 189 -6.97 5.11 -11.41
C PHE A 189 -7.57 5.46 -12.77
N HIS A 190 -8.77 4.95 -13.02
CA HIS A 190 -9.56 5.22 -14.21
C HIS A 190 -10.90 5.85 -13.81
N ALA A 191 -11.23 7.00 -14.38
CA ALA A 191 -12.52 7.65 -14.23
C ALA A 191 -13.28 7.65 -15.56
N ASP A 192 -14.60 7.46 -15.52
CA ASP A 192 -15.45 7.53 -16.71
C ASP A 192 -15.37 8.95 -17.34
N ASP A 193 -15.27 9.98 -16.50
CA ASP A 193 -14.91 11.34 -16.88
C ASP A 193 -13.72 11.84 -16.03
N PRO A 194 -12.49 11.72 -16.54
CA PRO A 194 -11.30 12.07 -15.76
C PRO A 194 -11.16 13.55 -15.44
N GLN A 195 -11.83 14.44 -16.20
CA GLN A 195 -11.76 15.88 -15.99
C GLN A 195 -12.74 16.39 -14.92
N SER A 196 -13.82 15.64 -14.69
CA SER A 196 -14.85 15.98 -13.71
C SER A 196 -14.86 15.04 -12.50
N TRP A 197 -13.87 14.14 -12.37
CA TRP A 197 -13.83 13.20 -11.26
C TRP A 197 -13.84 13.90 -9.91
N ASN A 198 -14.80 13.52 -9.06
CA ASN A 198 -14.93 14.00 -7.68
C ASN A 198 -15.51 12.90 -6.79
N HIS A 199 -14.68 12.32 -5.94
CA HIS A 199 -15.05 11.23 -5.04
C HIS A 199 -16.14 11.57 -4.00
N ARG A 200 -16.42 12.85 -3.77
CA ARG A 200 -17.49 13.30 -2.86
C ARG A 200 -18.88 13.26 -3.53
N THR A 201 -18.94 13.32 -4.84
CA THR A 201 -20.19 13.39 -5.62
C THR A 201 -20.39 12.23 -6.59
N GLN A 202 -19.33 11.53 -6.93
CA GLN A 202 -19.34 10.39 -7.84
C GLN A 202 -19.05 9.08 -7.08
N LYS A 203 -19.55 7.97 -7.60
CA LYS A 203 -19.44 6.67 -6.95
C LYS A 203 -18.16 5.97 -7.37
N PHE A 204 -17.27 5.79 -6.40
CA PHE A 204 -16.14 4.88 -6.55
C PHE A 204 -16.64 3.43 -6.79
N GLY A 205 -15.98 2.72 -7.71
CA GLY A 205 -16.38 1.39 -8.15
C GLY A 205 -17.38 1.37 -9.32
N GLU A 206 -18.13 2.46 -9.54
CA GLU A 206 -19.04 2.62 -10.68
C GLU A 206 -18.49 3.60 -11.72
N GLN A 207 -18.22 4.86 -11.33
CA GLN A 207 -17.80 5.94 -12.20
C GLN A 207 -16.29 6.20 -12.15
N GLY A 208 -15.60 5.67 -11.16
CA GLY A 208 -14.15 5.65 -11.02
C GLY A 208 -13.71 4.39 -10.30
N ARG A 209 -12.58 3.82 -10.70
CA ARG A 209 -12.07 2.54 -10.20
C ARG A 209 -10.56 2.46 -10.32
N PHE A 210 -9.94 1.63 -9.52
CA PHE A 210 -8.53 1.33 -9.69
C PHE A 210 -8.30 0.56 -10.99
N ALA A 211 -7.15 0.79 -11.59
CA ALA A 211 -6.77 0.22 -12.87
C ALA A 211 -5.35 -0.33 -12.83
N GLU A 212 -5.06 -1.25 -13.74
CA GLU A 212 -3.69 -1.73 -13.98
C GLU A 212 -2.76 -0.56 -14.29
N LEU A 213 -1.48 -0.74 -13.99
CA LEU A 213 -0.46 0.25 -14.31
C LEU A 213 -0.47 0.49 -15.84
N GLY A 214 -0.50 1.76 -16.23
CA GLY A 214 -0.65 2.17 -17.62
C GLY A 214 -2.07 2.18 -18.19
N ALA A 215 -3.08 1.64 -17.47
CA ALA A 215 -4.50 1.68 -17.89
C ALA A 215 -5.32 2.80 -17.22
N GLY A 216 -4.72 3.60 -16.35
CA GLY A 216 -5.34 4.80 -15.79
C GLY A 216 -5.46 5.93 -16.82
N ASN A 217 -6.37 6.88 -16.55
CA ASN A 217 -6.62 7.98 -17.43
C ASN A 217 -6.65 9.37 -16.76
N VAL A 218 -6.25 9.45 -15.49
CA VAL A 218 -6.23 10.69 -14.72
C VAL A 218 -4.85 11.39 -14.68
N GLY A 219 -3.91 10.94 -15.52
CA GLY A 219 -2.65 11.66 -15.77
C GLY A 219 -1.47 11.24 -14.90
N LEU A 220 -1.55 10.14 -14.12
CA LEU A 220 -0.42 9.65 -13.33
C LEU A 220 0.68 9.05 -14.22
N ASP A 221 1.90 9.55 -14.08
CA ASP A 221 3.11 8.96 -14.64
C ASP A 221 3.81 8.09 -13.58
N ILE A 222 3.69 6.77 -13.69
CA ILE A 222 4.32 5.80 -12.79
C ILE A 222 5.85 5.91 -12.84
N GLY A 223 6.43 6.20 -14.00
CA GLY A 223 7.87 6.38 -14.15
C GLY A 223 8.37 7.60 -13.37
N ALA A 224 7.62 8.70 -13.39
CA ALA A 224 7.92 9.89 -12.60
C ALA A 224 7.83 9.60 -11.08
N VAL A 225 6.82 8.85 -10.64
CA VAL A 225 6.68 8.41 -9.23
C VAL A 225 7.90 7.61 -8.78
N LEU A 226 8.31 6.59 -9.56
CA LEU A 226 9.46 5.74 -9.23
C LEU A 226 10.80 6.53 -9.26
N SER A 227 10.91 7.51 -10.15
CA SER A 227 12.06 8.41 -10.17
C SER A 227 12.11 9.29 -8.92
N ALA A 228 10.99 9.87 -8.51
CA ALA A 228 10.91 10.69 -7.31
C ALA A 228 11.19 9.87 -6.03
N LEU A 229 10.71 8.62 -5.94
CA LEU A 229 11.06 7.70 -4.85
C LEU A 229 12.57 7.44 -4.78
N THR A 230 13.22 7.30 -5.94
CA THR A 230 14.68 7.15 -6.01
C THR A 230 15.42 8.41 -5.55
N GLU A 231 14.93 9.58 -5.94
CA GLU A 231 15.53 10.89 -5.58
C GLU A 231 15.46 11.16 -4.07
N VAL A 232 14.37 10.76 -3.41
CA VAL A 232 14.26 10.87 -1.95
C VAL A 232 14.93 9.73 -1.19
N GLY A 233 15.60 8.81 -1.89
CA GLY A 233 16.34 7.70 -1.28
C GLY A 233 15.46 6.61 -0.67
N TYR A 234 14.29 6.35 -1.23
CA TYR A 234 13.45 5.26 -0.76
C TYR A 234 14.06 3.89 -1.11
N GLU A 235 14.21 3.01 -0.12
CA GLU A 235 14.82 1.68 -0.26
C GLU A 235 13.87 0.53 0.13
N GLY A 236 12.59 0.82 0.32
CA GLY A 236 11.58 -0.17 0.72
C GLY A 236 11.02 -1.00 -0.44
N TRP A 237 10.01 -1.78 -0.13
CA TRP A 237 9.24 -2.51 -1.11
C TRP A 237 8.27 -1.59 -1.85
N VAL A 238 8.10 -1.85 -3.14
CA VAL A 238 7.07 -1.23 -3.96
C VAL A 238 6.10 -2.34 -4.36
N SER A 239 4.92 -2.33 -3.74
CA SER A 239 3.84 -3.28 -4.03
C SER A 239 2.90 -2.71 -5.08
N VAL A 240 2.56 -3.49 -6.07
CA VAL A 240 1.45 -3.14 -6.99
C VAL A 240 0.17 -3.72 -6.42
N GLU A 241 -0.73 -2.84 -6.03
CA GLU A 241 -2.04 -3.22 -5.51
C GLU A 241 -3.14 -2.93 -6.54
N LEU A 242 -3.99 -3.91 -6.76
CA LEU A 242 -5.13 -3.81 -7.65
C LEU A 242 -6.29 -4.58 -7.02
N ASP A 243 -7.31 -3.87 -6.53
CA ASP A 243 -8.45 -4.50 -5.82
C ASP A 243 -9.21 -5.48 -6.71
N ARG A 244 -9.36 -5.13 -8.00
CA ARG A 244 -9.94 -5.97 -9.05
C ARG A 244 -9.31 -5.62 -10.39
N PRO A 245 -8.99 -6.62 -11.22
CA PRO A 245 -8.43 -6.35 -12.54
C PRO A 245 -9.32 -5.41 -13.37
N TYR A 246 -8.73 -4.33 -13.87
CA TYR A 246 -9.36 -3.42 -14.81
C TYR A 246 -8.33 -2.92 -15.83
N PRO A 247 -8.53 -3.20 -17.12
CA PRO A 247 -9.67 -3.93 -17.74
C PRO A 247 -9.89 -5.33 -17.15
N PRO A 248 -11.14 -5.87 -17.21
CA PRO A 248 -11.45 -7.18 -16.63
C PRO A 248 -10.63 -8.31 -17.26
N ARG A 249 -9.94 -9.07 -16.44
CA ARG A 249 -9.15 -10.27 -16.83
C ARG A 249 -8.88 -11.17 -15.62
N PRO A 250 -8.37 -12.40 -15.81
CA PRO A 250 -7.94 -13.24 -14.70
C PRO A 250 -6.86 -12.56 -13.83
N PRO A 251 -6.88 -12.73 -12.48
CA PRO A 251 -5.92 -12.10 -11.58
C PRO A 251 -4.46 -12.38 -11.92
N ALA A 252 -4.11 -13.61 -12.29
CA ALA A 252 -2.75 -13.97 -12.69
C ALA A 252 -2.29 -13.21 -13.95
N GLU A 253 -3.20 -13.01 -14.92
CA GLU A 253 -2.91 -12.22 -16.12
C GLU A 253 -2.72 -10.75 -15.78
N ALA A 254 -3.55 -10.18 -14.87
CA ALA A 254 -3.38 -8.81 -14.41
C ALA A 254 -2.05 -8.61 -13.65
N ALA A 255 -1.66 -9.58 -12.82
CA ALA A 255 -0.36 -9.57 -12.15
C ALA A 255 0.80 -9.53 -13.17
N LYS A 256 0.71 -10.34 -14.23
CA LYS A 256 1.69 -10.35 -15.30
C LYS A 256 1.73 -9.04 -16.08
N VAL A 257 0.58 -8.47 -16.46
CA VAL A 257 0.48 -7.20 -17.18
C VAL A 257 1.10 -6.06 -16.40
N ASN A 258 0.83 -5.96 -15.10
CA ASN A 258 1.44 -4.96 -14.22
C ASN A 258 2.97 -5.12 -14.15
N ARG A 259 3.46 -6.36 -14.06
CA ARG A 259 4.91 -6.64 -14.03
C ARG A 259 5.60 -6.31 -15.34
N GLU A 260 4.97 -6.65 -16.47
CA GLU A 260 5.45 -6.32 -17.81
C GLU A 260 5.48 -4.81 -18.05
N TYR A 261 4.48 -4.08 -17.55
CA TYR A 261 4.47 -2.62 -17.60
C TYR A 261 5.69 -2.03 -16.87
N LEU A 262 5.96 -2.46 -15.63
CA LEU A 262 7.14 -2.01 -14.88
C LEU A 262 8.45 -2.33 -15.62
N ALA A 263 8.56 -3.53 -16.20
CA ALA A 263 9.71 -3.90 -17.01
C ALA A 263 9.87 -3.01 -18.26
N SER A 264 8.77 -2.61 -18.88
CA SER A 264 8.79 -1.75 -20.09
C SER A 264 9.31 -0.33 -19.80
N ILE A 265 9.20 0.14 -18.56
CA ILE A 265 9.72 1.44 -18.11
C ILE A 265 11.03 1.33 -17.32
N GLY A 266 11.65 0.14 -17.30
CA GLY A 266 13.02 -0.08 -16.80
C GLY A 266 13.13 -0.58 -15.36
N TYR A 267 12.05 -1.10 -14.77
CA TYR A 267 11.99 -1.62 -13.41
C TYR A 267 11.69 -3.12 -13.33
#